data_c4aa83c0c6016eb74f6d86af2a3e35a2
#
_entry.id   c4aa83c0c6016eb74f6d86af2a3e35a2
#
_cell.length_a   1.000
_cell.length_b   1.000
_cell.length_c   1.000
_cell.angle_alpha   90.00
_cell.angle_beta   90.00
_cell.angle_gamma   90.00
#
_symmetry.space_group_name_H-M   'P 1'
#
loop_
_entity.id
_entity.type
_entity.pdbx_description
1 polymer ?
#
loop_
_entity_poly.entity_id
_entity_poly.type
_entity_poly.pdbx_seq_one_letter_code
_entity_poly.pdbx_strand_id
1 'polypeptide(L)'
;GVQTCALPIFLKTILNPGEEVIVFAPYFLEYGAYVRNYHGILVEISPDTTTFQPNLAEFEQKITPKTRAVIVNTPHNPTGVVYSKETIKKLSAILEAKQKEFGTVIYLISDEPYRELAYDGVEVPYLTKYYDNTIVGYSFSKSLSLPGERIGYLVIPDEVADSEDLLSAANVATRI
;
A
#
# COMPACT_ATOMS: atom_id res chain seq x y z
N GLY A 1 16.95 16.70 4.61
CA GLY A 1 16.73 15.51 5.39
C GLY A 1 16.52 14.33 4.48
N VAL A 2 17.28 13.27 4.64
CA VAL A 2 17.06 12.03 3.86
C VAL A 2 15.75 11.42 4.34
N GLN A 3 14.72 11.52 3.57
CA GLN A 3 13.49 10.80 3.86
C GLN A 3 13.58 9.37 3.32
N THR A 4 13.34 8.46 4.19
CA THR A 4 13.77 7.09 4.12
C THR A 4 12.63 6.10 3.98
N CYS A 5 11.44 6.61 3.80
CA CYS A 5 10.24 5.81 3.63
C CYS A 5 9.52 6.27 2.38
N ALA A 6 9.43 5.42 1.37
CA ALA A 6 8.74 5.70 0.12
C ALA A 6 7.24 6.00 0.34
N LEU A 7 6.62 5.34 1.33
CA LEU A 7 5.20 5.51 1.62
C LEU A 7 4.78 6.93 2.01
N PRO A 8 5.42 7.60 3.00
CA PRO A 8 5.04 8.98 3.33
C PRO A 8 5.16 9.94 2.15
N ILE A 9 6.19 9.75 1.32
CA ILE A 9 6.38 10.56 0.11
C ILE A 9 5.20 10.36 -0.84
N PHE A 10 4.85 9.11 -1.12
CA PHE A 10 3.75 8.82 -2.02
C PHE A 10 2.40 9.33 -1.45
N LEU A 11 2.13 9.10 -0.17
CA LEU A 11 0.91 9.64 0.47
C LEU A 11 0.84 11.17 0.40
N LYS A 12 1.98 11.86 0.54
CA LYS A 12 2.06 13.32 0.35
C LYS A 12 1.65 13.75 -1.06
N THR A 13 1.92 12.93 -2.07
CA THR A 13 1.60 13.27 -3.47
C THR A 13 0.15 13.05 -3.84
N ILE A 14 -0.54 12.11 -3.19
CA ILE A 14 -1.88 11.68 -3.62
C ILE A 14 -3.01 12.14 -2.72
N LEU A 15 -2.73 12.45 -1.44
CA LEU A 15 -3.79 12.74 -0.47
C LEU A 15 -4.21 14.20 -0.48
N ASN A 16 -5.53 14.40 -0.55
CA ASN A 16 -6.19 15.65 -0.18
C ASN A 16 -6.81 15.53 1.23
N PRO A 17 -7.01 16.64 1.94
CA PRO A 17 -7.66 16.61 3.24
C PRO A 17 -9.02 15.91 3.23
N GLY A 18 -9.19 14.93 4.12
CA GLY A 18 -10.43 14.16 4.26
C GLY A 18 -10.57 12.96 3.33
N GLU A 19 -9.59 12.70 2.45
CA GLU A 19 -9.52 11.43 1.70
C GLU A 19 -9.10 10.28 2.61
N GLU A 20 -9.52 9.08 2.26
CA GLU A 20 -9.39 7.88 3.07
C GLU A 20 -8.28 6.96 2.56
N VAL A 21 -7.55 6.38 3.50
CA VAL A 21 -6.58 5.31 3.24
C VAL A 21 -6.96 4.09 4.06
N ILE A 22 -7.18 2.96 3.38
CA ILE A 22 -7.55 1.70 4.02
C ILE A 22 -6.31 0.89 4.38
N VAL A 23 -6.34 0.29 5.58
CA VAL A 23 -5.33 -0.66 6.07
C VAL A 23 -6.01 -1.89 6.67
N PHE A 24 -5.31 -3.03 6.66
CA PHE A 24 -5.78 -4.29 7.25
C PHE A 24 -5.13 -4.50 8.62
N ALA A 25 -5.95 -4.51 9.68
CA ALA A 25 -5.46 -4.73 11.03
C ALA A 25 -5.09 -6.21 11.27
N PRO A 26 -4.08 -6.49 12.14
CA PRO A 26 -3.13 -5.54 12.71
C PRO A 26 -2.18 -5.01 11.63
N TYR A 27 -1.70 -3.79 11.73
CA TYR A 27 -0.84 -3.15 10.72
C TYR A 27 0.34 -2.44 11.38
N PHE A 28 1.31 -2.02 10.57
CA PHE A 28 2.43 -1.20 11.03
C PHE A 28 1.93 0.17 11.48
N LEU A 29 2.04 0.46 12.78
CA LEU A 29 1.38 1.60 13.43
C LEU A 29 1.71 2.97 12.82
N GLU A 30 2.89 3.09 12.19
CA GLU A 30 3.29 4.35 11.56
C GLU A 30 2.42 4.73 10.36
N TYR A 31 1.70 3.80 9.72
CA TYR A 31 0.77 4.14 8.64
C TYR A 31 -0.26 5.17 9.09
N GLY A 32 -0.75 5.05 10.34
CA GLY A 32 -1.66 6.03 10.90
C GLY A 32 -1.07 7.43 11.02
N ALA A 33 0.20 7.54 11.39
CA ALA A 33 0.90 8.82 11.43
C ALA A 33 1.11 9.39 10.01
N TYR A 34 1.53 8.55 9.07
CA TYR A 34 1.75 8.97 7.68
C TYR A 34 0.49 9.54 7.04
N VAL A 35 -0.65 8.88 7.22
CA VAL A 35 -1.93 9.33 6.68
C VAL A 35 -2.38 10.64 7.33
N ARG A 36 -2.33 10.72 8.67
CA ARG A 36 -2.75 11.93 9.40
C ARG A 36 -1.88 13.15 9.13
N ASN A 37 -0.59 12.97 8.85
CA ASN A 37 0.32 14.07 8.52
C ASN A 37 -0.12 14.84 7.27
N TYR A 38 -0.86 14.20 6.38
CA TYR A 38 -1.40 14.81 5.16
C TYR A 38 -2.92 15.02 5.23
N HIS A 39 -3.47 15.11 6.45
CA HIS A 39 -4.89 15.32 6.72
C HIS A 39 -5.82 14.24 6.14
N GLY A 40 -5.29 13.06 5.83
CA GLY A 40 -6.07 11.89 5.44
C GLY A 40 -6.74 11.20 6.63
N ILE A 41 -7.71 10.37 6.34
CA ILE A 41 -8.45 9.55 7.30
C ILE A 41 -8.00 8.10 7.14
N LEU A 42 -7.52 7.50 8.23
CA LEU A 42 -7.19 6.06 8.24
C LEU A 42 -8.47 5.24 8.46
N VAL A 43 -8.74 4.32 7.56
CA VAL A 43 -9.86 3.37 7.66
C VAL A 43 -9.30 1.97 7.92
N GLU A 44 -9.66 1.38 9.04
CA GLU A 44 -9.16 0.08 9.46
C GLU A 44 -10.14 -1.02 9.10
N ILE A 45 -9.64 -2.11 8.50
CA ILE A 45 -10.37 -3.36 8.29
C ILE A 45 -10.03 -4.31 9.44
N SER A 46 -11.05 -4.86 10.08
CA SER A 46 -10.90 -5.78 11.21
C SER A 46 -10.11 -7.04 10.80
N PRO A 47 -9.25 -7.58 11.67
CA PRO A 47 -8.45 -8.76 11.35
C PRO A 47 -9.31 -10.02 11.29
N ASP A 48 -9.01 -10.90 10.34
CA ASP A 48 -9.33 -12.32 10.51
C ASP A 48 -8.26 -12.94 11.43
N THR A 49 -8.61 -13.14 12.69
CA THR A 49 -7.66 -13.66 13.69
C THR A 49 -7.32 -15.14 13.53
N THR A 50 -7.96 -15.84 12.58
CA THR A 50 -7.68 -17.26 12.29
C THR A 50 -6.57 -17.39 11.27
N THR A 51 -6.64 -16.62 10.18
CA THR A 51 -5.73 -16.74 9.04
C THR A 51 -4.82 -15.52 8.86
N PHE A 52 -5.20 -14.39 9.42
CA PHE A 52 -4.63 -13.06 9.15
C PHE A 52 -4.60 -12.67 7.66
N GLN A 53 -5.41 -13.32 6.84
CA GLN A 53 -5.70 -12.82 5.49
C GLN A 53 -6.64 -11.62 5.58
N PRO A 54 -6.64 -10.70 4.61
CA PRO A 54 -7.57 -9.58 4.56
C PRO A 54 -9.04 -9.99 4.66
N ASN A 55 -9.80 -9.34 5.54
CA ASN A 55 -11.25 -9.49 5.61
C ASN A 55 -11.89 -8.75 4.42
N LEU A 56 -12.01 -9.44 3.29
CA LEU A 56 -12.45 -8.84 2.04
C LEU A 56 -13.92 -8.40 2.06
N ALA A 57 -14.77 -9.04 2.86
CA ALA A 57 -16.18 -8.65 2.98
C ALA A 57 -16.32 -7.27 3.65
N GLU A 58 -15.60 -7.04 4.75
CA GLU A 58 -15.58 -5.74 5.40
C GLU A 58 -14.85 -4.69 4.55
N PHE A 59 -13.78 -5.10 3.87
CA PHE A 59 -13.03 -4.24 2.94
C PHE A 59 -13.94 -3.66 1.87
N GLU A 60 -14.72 -4.49 1.18
CA GLU A 60 -15.65 -4.06 0.14
C GLU A 60 -16.69 -3.06 0.66
N GLN A 61 -17.19 -3.27 1.88
CA GLN A 61 -18.19 -2.41 2.51
C GLN A 61 -17.63 -1.04 2.94
N LYS A 62 -16.35 -0.99 3.31
CA LYS A 62 -15.70 0.23 3.82
C LYS A 62 -15.08 1.12 2.73
N ILE A 63 -15.03 0.66 1.48
CA ILE A 63 -14.59 1.50 0.36
C ILE A 63 -15.69 2.54 0.06
N THR A 64 -15.32 3.81 0.02
CA THR A 64 -16.21 4.94 -0.27
C THR A 64 -15.69 5.76 -1.45
N PRO A 65 -16.46 6.71 -1.98
CA PRO A 65 -15.96 7.67 -2.99
C PRO A 65 -14.78 8.54 -2.52
N LYS A 66 -14.49 8.56 -1.21
CA LYS A 66 -13.34 9.25 -0.63
C LYS A 66 -12.10 8.36 -0.50
N THR A 67 -12.23 7.06 -0.73
CA THR A 67 -11.09 6.13 -0.66
C THR A 67 -10.10 6.44 -1.76
N ARG A 68 -8.92 6.91 -1.38
CA ARG A 68 -7.85 7.26 -2.31
C ARG A 68 -6.80 6.16 -2.45
N ALA A 69 -6.52 5.45 -1.37
CA ALA A 69 -5.53 4.39 -1.40
C ALA A 69 -5.84 3.24 -0.44
N VAL A 70 -5.25 2.09 -0.72
CA VAL A 70 -5.23 0.91 0.13
C VAL A 70 -3.78 0.49 0.32
N ILE A 71 -3.33 0.30 1.57
CA ILE A 71 -1.98 -0.18 1.85
C ILE A 71 -2.03 -1.68 2.11
N VAL A 72 -1.26 -2.43 1.34
CA VAL A 72 -1.04 -3.87 1.51
C VAL A 72 0.43 -4.11 1.80
N ASN A 73 0.70 -4.76 2.93
CA ASN A 73 2.04 -5.20 3.32
C ASN A 73 2.08 -6.73 3.31
N THR A 74 2.88 -7.33 2.43
CA THR A 74 3.02 -8.78 2.34
C THR A 74 4.41 -9.17 1.83
N PRO A 75 5.19 -9.99 2.57
CA PRO A 75 4.91 -10.57 3.89
C PRO A 75 4.54 -9.53 4.93
N HIS A 76 3.59 -9.86 5.80
CA HIS A 76 2.86 -8.91 6.62
C HIS A 76 3.53 -8.62 7.97
N ASN A 77 3.67 -7.36 8.31
CA ASN A 77 4.07 -6.91 9.64
C ASN A 77 2.82 -6.43 10.41
N PRO A 78 2.47 -7.04 11.58
CA PRO A 78 3.35 -7.86 12.44
C PRO A 78 3.15 -9.38 12.34
N THR A 79 2.23 -9.89 11.51
CA THR A 79 1.78 -11.30 11.59
C THR A 79 2.71 -12.31 10.91
N GLY A 80 3.58 -11.86 9.98
CA GLY A 80 4.43 -12.73 9.16
C GLY A 80 3.71 -13.48 8.05
N VAL A 81 2.40 -13.30 7.89
CA VAL A 81 1.60 -13.99 6.87
C VAL A 81 1.88 -13.43 5.47
N VAL A 82 1.99 -14.31 4.50
CA VAL A 82 1.95 -13.94 3.09
C VAL A 82 0.51 -14.01 2.59
N TYR A 83 0.03 -12.92 1.98
CA TYR A 83 -1.29 -12.92 1.38
C TYR A 83 -1.31 -13.80 0.13
N SER A 84 -2.31 -14.68 0.04
CA SER A 84 -2.39 -15.64 -1.06
C SER A 84 -2.68 -14.96 -2.40
N LYS A 85 -2.26 -15.59 -3.50
CA LYS A 85 -2.62 -15.12 -4.87
C LYS A 85 -4.12 -14.98 -5.05
N GLU A 86 -4.89 -15.87 -4.45
CA GLU A 86 -6.36 -15.82 -4.51
C GLU A 86 -6.91 -14.62 -3.76
N THR A 87 -6.38 -14.33 -2.56
CA THR A 87 -6.72 -13.14 -1.78
C THR A 87 -6.44 -11.87 -2.58
N ILE A 88 -5.25 -11.77 -3.19
CA ILE A 88 -4.87 -10.59 -3.98
C ILE A 88 -5.78 -10.43 -5.21
N LYS A 89 -6.10 -11.51 -5.92
CA LYS A 89 -7.04 -11.45 -7.06
C LYS A 89 -8.42 -10.94 -6.66
N LYS A 90 -8.96 -11.42 -5.54
CA LYS A 90 -10.25 -10.95 -5.03
C LYS A 90 -10.21 -9.48 -4.60
N LEU A 91 -9.14 -9.08 -3.91
CA LEU A 91 -8.91 -7.70 -3.51
C LEU A 91 -8.86 -6.77 -4.73
N SER A 92 -8.11 -7.15 -5.75
CA SER A 92 -7.99 -6.40 -7.01
C SER A 92 -9.33 -6.26 -7.73
N ALA A 93 -10.10 -7.35 -7.81
CA ALA A 93 -11.43 -7.32 -8.43
C ALA A 93 -12.41 -6.38 -7.69
N ILE A 94 -12.34 -6.33 -6.36
CA ILE A 94 -13.11 -5.36 -5.55
C ILE A 94 -12.70 -3.93 -5.89
N LEU A 95 -11.39 -3.64 -5.96
CA LEU A 95 -10.90 -2.32 -6.30
C LEU A 95 -11.34 -1.87 -7.69
N GLU A 96 -11.24 -2.74 -8.70
CA GLU A 96 -11.69 -2.47 -10.06
C GLU A 96 -13.19 -2.14 -10.11
N ALA A 97 -14.00 -2.94 -9.41
CA ALA A 97 -15.44 -2.72 -9.33
C ALA A 97 -15.77 -1.37 -8.68
N LYS A 98 -15.11 -1.04 -7.58
CA LYS A 98 -15.32 0.20 -6.83
C LYS A 98 -14.81 1.44 -7.57
N GLN A 99 -13.69 1.37 -8.27
CA GLN A 99 -13.24 2.45 -9.16
C GLN A 99 -14.28 2.75 -10.25
N LYS A 100 -14.80 1.70 -10.85
CA LYS A 100 -15.83 1.84 -11.88
C LYS A 100 -17.14 2.40 -11.31
N GLU A 101 -17.54 1.96 -10.13
CA GLU A 101 -18.75 2.42 -9.43
C GLU A 101 -18.67 3.92 -9.12
N PHE A 102 -17.53 4.39 -8.59
CA PHE A 102 -17.37 5.77 -8.11
C PHE A 102 -16.79 6.73 -9.15
N GLY A 103 -16.21 6.23 -10.23
CA GLY A 103 -15.52 7.05 -11.23
C GLY A 103 -14.24 7.71 -10.69
N THR A 104 -13.61 7.12 -9.68
CA THR A 104 -12.41 7.65 -9.02
C THR A 104 -11.29 6.61 -9.03
N VAL A 105 -10.03 7.09 -9.11
CA VAL A 105 -8.87 6.21 -9.01
C VAL A 105 -8.61 5.85 -7.56
N ILE A 106 -8.42 4.55 -7.27
CA ILE A 106 -8.00 4.04 -5.98
C ILE A 106 -6.61 3.40 -6.15
N TYR A 107 -5.59 3.94 -5.50
CA TYR A 107 -4.24 3.38 -5.60
C TYR A 107 -4.05 2.22 -4.63
N LEU A 108 -3.44 1.14 -5.10
CA LEU A 108 -2.97 0.04 -4.25
C LEU A 108 -1.49 0.26 -3.95
N ILE A 109 -1.16 0.50 -2.69
CA ILE A 109 0.21 0.68 -2.24
C ILE A 109 0.71 -0.67 -1.73
N SER A 110 1.64 -1.27 -2.46
CA SER A 110 2.33 -2.50 -2.06
C SER A 110 3.58 -2.13 -1.26
N ASP A 111 3.52 -2.30 0.06
CA ASP A 111 4.67 -2.08 0.96
C ASP A 111 5.46 -3.39 1.11
N GLU A 112 6.64 -3.46 0.48
CA GLU A 112 7.36 -4.71 0.24
C GLU A 112 8.74 -4.85 0.93
N PRO A 113 8.98 -4.34 2.14
CA PRO A 113 10.31 -4.42 2.76
C PRO A 113 10.70 -5.84 3.17
N TYR A 114 9.76 -6.79 3.18
CA TYR A 114 9.96 -8.17 3.66
C TYR A 114 9.91 -9.22 2.55
N ARG A 115 9.87 -8.83 1.27
CA ARG A 115 9.67 -9.76 0.13
C ARG A 115 10.65 -10.92 0.13
N GLU A 116 11.92 -10.68 0.44
CA GLU A 116 12.98 -11.70 0.45
C GLU A 116 13.01 -12.53 1.75
N LEU A 117 12.18 -12.17 2.73
CA LEU A 117 12.11 -12.86 4.03
C LEU A 117 10.95 -13.87 4.11
N ALA A 118 10.48 -14.35 2.97
CA ALA A 118 9.56 -15.48 2.90
C ALA A 118 10.34 -16.80 2.96
N TYR A 119 9.89 -17.72 3.81
CA TYR A 119 10.55 -19.01 4.06
C TYR A 119 9.76 -20.16 3.42
N ASP A 120 10.32 -21.36 3.47
CA ASP A 120 9.68 -22.63 3.06
C ASP A 120 9.18 -22.63 1.59
N GLY A 121 9.80 -21.83 0.72
CA GLY A 121 9.44 -21.75 -0.69
C GLY A 121 8.10 -21.02 -0.95
N VAL A 122 7.58 -20.30 0.02
CA VAL A 122 6.35 -19.50 -0.15
C VAL A 122 6.61 -18.40 -1.17
N GLU A 123 5.80 -18.38 -2.23
CA GLU A 123 5.86 -17.34 -3.25
C GLU A 123 5.10 -16.08 -2.81
N VAL A 124 5.79 -14.96 -2.77
CA VAL A 124 5.17 -13.65 -2.50
C VAL A 124 4.62 -13.07 -3.81
N PRO A 125 3.30 -12.84 -3.95
CA PRO A 125 2.74 -12.30 -5.17
C PRO A 125 3.25 -10.89 -5.48
N TYR A 126 3.47 -10.58 -6.75
CA TYR A 126 3.66 -9.20 -7.21
C TYR A 126 2.30 -8.58 -7.48
N LEU A 127 1.90 -7.60 -6.67
CA LEU A 127 0.57 -6.99 -6.74
C LEU A 127 0.33 -6.26 -8.07
N THR A 128 1.37 -5.71 -8.67
CA THR A 128 1.35 -5.09 -10.00
C THR A 128 0.86 -6.01 -11.13
N LYS A 129 0.89 -7.34 -10.92
CA LYS A 129 0.34 -8.29 -11.91
C LYS A 129 -1.17 -8.47 -11.83
N TYR A 130 -1.81 -7.87 -10.83
CA TYR A 130 -3.24 -8.09 -10.54
C TYR A 130 -4.07 -6.81 -10.54
N TYR A 131 -3.44 -5.66 -10.42
CA TYR A 131 -4.12 -4.37 -10.38
C TYR A 131 -3.23 -3.27 -10.95
N ASP A 132 -3.67 -2.60 -12.01
CA ASP A 132 -2.85 -1.64 -12.76
C ASP A 132 -2.44 -0.43 -11.90
N ASN A 133 -3.35 0.09 -11.06
CA ASN A 133 -3.05 1.23 -10.19
C ASN A 133 -2.27 0.83 -8.93
N THR A 134 -1.27 -0.04 -9.09
CA THR A 134 -0.39 -0.49 -7.99
C THR A 134 0.93 0.23 -8.00
N ILE A 135 1.27 0.83 -6.85
CA ILE A 135 2.55 1.47 -6.59
C ILE A 135 3.33 0.61 -5.58
N VAL A 136 4.62 0.38 -5.82
CA VAL A 136 5.45 -0.42 -4.93
C VAL A 136 6.37 0.48 -4.12
N GLY A 137 6.32 0.35 -2.79
CA GLY A 137 7.28 0.92 -1.87
C GLY A 137 8.23 -0.17 -1.36
N TYR A 138 9.53 0.03 -1.51
CA TYR A 138 10.55 -0.91 -1.07
C TYR A 138 11.59 -0.24 -0.19
N SER A 139 12.12 -0.97 0.79
CA SER A 139 13.19 -0.51 1.67
C SER A 139 14.28 -1.58 1.83
N PHE A 140 15.53 -1.17 1.75
CA PHE A 140 16.69 -2.03 2.03
C PHE A 140 16.96 -2.23 3.53
N SER A 141 16.14 -1.66 4.38
CA SER A 141 16.30 -1.76 5.85
C SER A 141 16.25 -3.20 6.35
N LYS A 142 15.55 -4.10 5.66
CA LYS A 142 15.36 -5.49 6.06
C LYS A 142 16.22 -6.44 5.23
N SER A 143 16.07 -6.43 3.91
CA SER A 143 16.78 -7.36 3.01
C SER A 143 18.29 -7.25 3.07
N LEU A 144 18.84 -6.06 3.22
CA LEU A 144 20.28 -5.81 3.33
C LEU A 144 20.74 -5.44 4.74
N SER A 145 19.86 -5.45 5.74
CA SER A 145 20.16 -5.05 7.12
C SER A 145 20.77 -3.64 7.22
N LEU A 146 20.26 -2.71 6.40
CA LEU A 146 20.73 -1.33 6.32
C LEU A 146 19.70 -0.31 6.84
N PRO A 147 19.12 -0.47 8.04
CA PRO A 147 18.09 0.46 8.51
C PRO A 147 18.65 1.86 8.78
N GLY A 148 19.94 1.98 9.10
CA GLY A 148 20.61 3.26 9.37
C GLY A 148 20.85 4.11 8.12
N GLU A 149 21.04 3.48 6.97
CA GLU A 149 21.31 4.16 5.69
C GLU A 149 20.09 4.87 5.11
N ARG A 150 18.93 4.48 5.57
CA ARG A 150 17.67 5.10 5.17
C ARG A 150 17.44 5.10 3.64
N ILE A 151 17.66 3.96 2.99
CA ILE A 151 17.55 3.78 1.53
C ILE A 151 16.36 2.91 1.17
N GLY A 152 15.64 3.33 0.16
CA GLY A 152 14.53 2.62 -0.45
C GLY A 152 14.20 3.22 -1.81
N TYR A 153 13.19 2.69 -2.45
CA TYR A 153 12.70 3.20 -3.73
C TYR A 153 11.18 3.09 -3.83
N LEU A 154 10.63 3.88 -4.75
CA LEU A 154 9.25 3.84 -5.16
C LEU A 154 9.19 3.43 -6.62
N VAL A 155 8.33 2.47 -6.96
CA VAL A 155 8.04 2.08 -8.35
C VAL A 155 6.64 2.54 -8.68
N ILE A 156 6.52 3.34 -9.72
CA ILE A 156 5.26 3.78 -10.31
C ILE A 156 5.27 3.24 -11.75
N PRO A 157 4.61 2.09 -12.02
CA PRO A 157 4.50 1.53 -13.37
C PRO A 157 3.77 2.48 -14.33
N ASP A 158 4.04 2.35 -15.63
CA ASP A 158 3.43 3.20 -16.67
C ASP A 158 1.91 2.96 -16.79
N GLU A 159 1.43 1.80 -16.38
CA GLU A 159 0.01 1.42 -16.36
C GLU A 159 -0.80 2.16 -15.29
N VAL A 160 -0.13 2.75 -14.30
CA VAL A 160 -0.80 3.50 -13.22
C VAL A 160 -1.43 4.78 -13.80
N ALA A 161 -2.67 5.04 -13.42
CA ALA A 161 -3.33 6.30 -13.78
C ALA A 161 -2.50 7.50 -13.31
N ASP A 162 -2.31 8.48 -14.20
CA ASP A 162 -1.53 9.70 -13.95
C ASP A 162 -0.05 9.42 -13.58
N SER A 163 0.55 8.33 -14.08
CA SER A 163 1.89 7.86 -13.70
C SER A 163 2.99 8.92 -13.85
N GLU A 164 2.99 9.69 -14.93
CA GLU A 164 3.98 10.76 -15.17
C GLU A 164 3.84 11.91 -14.14
N ASP A 165 2.61 12.33 -13.88
CA ASP A 165 2.33 13.37 -12.89
C ASP A 165 2.67 12.91 -11.48
N LEU A 166 2.35 11.66 -11.14
CA LEU A 166 2.71 11.05 -9.85
C LEU A 166 4.23 10.97 -9.67
N LEU A 167 4.96 10.56 -10.71
CA LEU A 167 6.42 10.50 -10.66
C LEU A 167 7.03 11.90 -10.48
N SER A 168 6.51 12.88 -11.21
CA SER A 168 6.93 14.27 -11.08
C SER A 168 6.66 14.81 -9.67
N ALA A 169 5.46 14.61 -9.14
CA ALA A 169 5.06 15.05 -7.81
C ALA A 169 5.89 14.34 -6.71
N ALA A 170 6.14 13.03 -6.84
CA ALA A 170 6.99 12.29 -5.90
C ALA A 170 8.43 12.84 -5.89
N ASN A 171 8.99 13.17 -7.05
CA ASN A 171 10.32 13.79 -7.14
C ASN A 171 10.37 15.16 -6.47
N VAL A 172 9.32 15.97 -6.56
CA VAL A 172 9.23 17.24 -5.83
C VAL A 172 9.12 16.97 -4.33
N ALA A 173 8.24 16.04 -3.93
CA ALA A 173 7.99 15.72 -2.52
C ALA A 173 9.24 15.19 -1.79
N THR A 174 10.21 14.61 -2.50
CA THR A 174 11.48 14.14 -1.92
C THR A 174 12.45 15.26 -1.59
N ARG A 175 12.26 16.45 -2.15
CA ARG A 175 13.21 17.59 -2.03
C ARG A 175 12.83 18.61 -0.96
N ILE A 176 11.62 18.47 -0.38
CA ILE A 176 11.07 19.48 0.53
C ILE A 176 10.98 18.91 1.96
#